data_3cad635e580753b1b8f109981fba5b97
#
_entry.id   3cad635e580753b1b8f109981fba5b97
#
_cell.length_a   1.000
_cell.length_b   1.000
_cell.length_c   1.000
_cell.angle_alpha   90.00
_cell.angle_beta   90.00
_cell.angle_gamma   90.00
#
_symmetry.space_group_name_H-M   'P 1'
#
loop_
_entity.id
_entity.type
_entity.pdbx_description
1 polymer ?
#
loop_
_entity_poly.entity_id
_entity_poly.type
_entity_poly.pdbx_seq_one_letter_code
_entity_poly.pdbx_strand_id
1 'polypeptide(L)'
;MTTAIPYTKKPFASSILLRVRTDQPRQIGMEYWKGPHSKIISATPGFEEYRQIHLAATNSGLWPATPGVETTIPADRRIDGVAEVTFQSALSPLFGRKQTRLAYKDEINVFRRTLLYAGPPNSTRWYDVAGPSEKTGARALVYLRKREGVGTGAFRRYINDELVPAFARAGVSELRTQVFMPWNEKLWDTPSVAHDNPTDQRFHASLILGFEDGAARAAFFAGEEITSLSDELSGFASAVHAYDVSAALTYVEDGVILPQYQE
;
A
#
# COMPACT_ATOMS: atom_id res chain seq x y z
N MET A 1 12.50 -20.78 -20.06
CA MET A 1 11.68 -20.99 -18.85
C MET A 1 12.04 -19.86 -17.88
N THR A 2 11.12 -18.94 -17.60
CA THR A 2 11.35 -17.86 -16.63
C THR A 2 11.35 -18.50 -15.24
N THR A 3 12.46 -18.45 -14.53
CA THR A 3 12.56 -18.96 -13.17
C THR A 3 11.60 -18.16 -12.29
N ALA A 4 10.73 -18.85 -11.54
CA ALA A 4 9.80 -18.18 -10.63
C ALA A 4 10.59 -17.42 -9.57
N ILE A 5 10.21 -16.15 -9.33
CA ILE A 5 10.86 -15.31 -8.32
C ILE A 5 10.46 -15.84 -6.94
N PRO A 6 11.42 -16.13 -6.05
CA PRO A 6 11.12 -16.56 -4.68
C PRO A 6 10.30 -15.47 -3.94
N TYR A 7 9.44 -15.89 -3.03
CA TYR A 7 8.65 -14.96 -2.20
C TYR A 7 8.22 -15.58 -0.87
N THR A 8 8.04 -14.72 0.11
CA THR A 8 7.44 -15.05 1.41
C THR A 8 5.97 -14.65 1.41
N LYS A 9 5.09 -15.56 1.83
CA LYS A 9 3.67 -15.27 2.07
C LYS A 9 3.47 -14.74 3.49
N LYS A 10 2.67 -13.68 3.63
CA LYS A 10 2.27 -13.18 4.94
C LYS A 10 0.91 -13.76 5.33
N PRO A 11 0.75 -14.23 6.59
CA PRO A 11 -0.47 -14.89 7.05
C PRO A 11 -1.72 -14.03 6.89
N PHE A 12 -1.61 -12.74 7.21
CA PHE A 12 -2.66 -11.73 7.04
C PHE A 12 -2.03 -10.34 6.93
N ALA A 13 -2.59 -9.50 6.08
CA ALA A 13 -2.14 -8.12 5.93
C ALA A 13 -3.30 -7.18 5.60
N SER A 14 -3.13 -5.92 5.98
CA SER A 14 -4.06 -4.83 5.67
C SER A 14 -3.31 -3.60 5.19
N SER A 15 -3.98 -2.82 4.35
CA SER A 15 -3.52 -1.54 3.85
C SER A 15 -4.59 -0.50 4.18
N ILE A 16 -4.28 0.49 5.03
CA ILE A 16 -5.20 1.51 5.47
C ILE A 16 -4.81 2.83 4.82
N LEU A 17 -5.62 3.27 3.85
CA LEU A 17 -5.41 4.52 3.13
C LEU A 17 -5.90 5.68 3.98
N LEU A 18 -5.09 6.71 4.12
CA LEU A 18 -5.29 7.79 5.08
C LEU A 18 -5.32 9.15 4.38
N ARG A 19 -6.26 10.00 4.81
CA ARG A 19 -6.32 11.42 4.44
C ARG A 19 -6.33 12.25 5.71
N VAL A 20 -5.29 13.07 5.88
CA VAL A 20 -5.20 13.97 7.05
C VAL A 20 -6.27 15.05 7.02
N ARG A 21 -6.54 15.64 8.17
CA ARG A 21 -7.46 16.78 8.33
C ARG A 21 -7.00 17.95 7.48
N THR A 22 -7.96 18.76 7.02
CA THR A 22 -7.72 19.94 6.17
C THR A 22 -7.99 21.25 6.87
N ASP A 23 -8.44 21.21 8.12
CA ASP A 23 -8.62 22.39 9.00
C ASP A 23 -7.32 22.83 9.68
N GLN A 24 -6.22 22.17 9.37
CA GLN A 24 -4.85 22.48 9.79
C GLN A 24 -3.88 22.18 8.66
N PRO A 25 -2.65 22.76 8.68
CA PRO A 25 -1.61 22.43 7.71
C PRO A 25 -1.34 20.92 7.67
N ARG A 26 -1.23 20.34 6.46
CA ARG A 26 -0.96 18.91 6.24
C ARG A 26 0.21 18.39 7.09
N GLN A 27 1.28 19.19 7.20
CA GLN A 27 2.48 18.82 7.96
C GLN A 27 2.18 18.48 9.41
N ILE A 28 1.27 19.22 10.07
CA ILE A 28 0.88 18.97 11.47
C ILE A 28 0.23 17.57 11.59
N GLY A 29 -0.69 17.23 10.69
CA GLY A 29 -1.31 15.90 10.67
C GLY A 29 -0.31 14.78 10.41
N MET A 30 0.63 15.00 9.48
CA MET A 30 1.66 14.00 9.16
C MET A 30 2.64 13.77 10.32
N GLU A 31 3.06 14.83 11.04
CA GLU A 31 3.92 14.71 12.23
C GLU A 31 3.18 14.03 13.39
N TYR A 32 1.91 14.34 13.59
CA TYR A 32 1.10 13.67 14.61
C TYR A 32 0.95 12.17 14.29
N TRP A 33 0.67 11.82 13.03
CA TRP A 33 0.59 10.43 12.58
C TRP A 33 1.91 9.69 12.79
N LYS A 34 3.01 10.33 12.41
CA LYS A 34 4.38 9.80 12.57
C LYS A 34 4.75 9.56 14.04
N GLY A 35 4.36 10.44 14.93
CA GLY A 35 4.74 10.46 16.35
C GLY A 35 3.65 9.87 17.28
N PRO A 36 2.75 10.69 17.85
CA PRO A 36 1.79 10.25 18.87
C PRO A 36 0.92 9.07 18.43
N HIS A 37 0.33 9.15 17.23
CA HIS A 37 -0.59 8.11 16.73
C HIS A 37 0.14 6.78 16.48
N SER A 38 1.36 6.81 15.94
CA SER A 38 2.13 5.59 15.67
C SER A 38 2.42 4.79 16.93
N LYS A 39 2.67 5.46 18.07
CA LYS A 39 2.90 4.80 19.38
C LYS A 39 1.68 3.99 19.82
N ILE A 40 0.48 4.51 19.58
CA ILE A 40 -0.77 3.79 19.89
C ILE A 40 -0.90 2.54 19.02
N ILE A 41 -0.67 2.68 17.71
CA ILE A 41 -0.77 1.55 16.77
C ILE A 41 0.30 0.50 17.03
N SER A 42 1.55 0.90 17.24
CA SER A 42 2.69 -0.01 17.44
C SER A 42 2.50 -0.93 18.66
N ALA A 43 1.75 -0.49 19.66
CA ALA A 43 1.42 -1.29 20.84
C ALA A 43 0.37 -2.39 20.57
N THR A 44 -0.13 -2.53 19.34
CA THR A 44 -1.12 -3.55 18.99
C THR A 44 -0.47 -4.94 18.98
N PRO A 45 -0.92 -5.88 19.82
CA PRO A 45 -0.35 -7.21 19.86
C PRO A 45 -0.64 -8.00 18.57
N GLY A 46 0.30 -8.85 18.18
CA GLY A 46 0.16 -9.75 17.05
C GLY A 46 0.53 -9.14 15.69
N PHE A 47 1.07 -7.92 15.66
CA PHE A 47 1.74 -7.42 14.47
C PHE A 47 3.03 -8.20 14.21
N GLU A 48 3.30 -8.50 12.95
CA GLU A 48 4.61 -8.91 12.45
C GLU A 48 5.37 -7.68 11.96
N GLU A 49 4.71 -6.84 11.12
CA GLU A 49 5.23 -5.56 10.69
C GLU A 49 4.15 -4.48 10.80
N TYR A 50 4.54 -3.28 11.22
CA TYR A 50 3.79 -2.05 11.04
C TYR A 50 4.66 -1.00 10.38
N ARG A 51 4.23 -0.54 9.22
CA ARG A 51 4.93 0.46 8.43
C ARG A 51 4.00 1.60 8.02
N GLN A 52 4.48 2.82 8.12
CA GLN A 52 3.82 3.99 7.53
C GLN A 52 4.50 4.34 6.21
N ILE A 53 3.70 4.42 5.15
CA ILE A 53 4.11 4.89 3.84
C ILE A 53 3.58 6.30 3.67
N HIS A 54 4.45 7.30 3.82
CA HIS A 54 4.12 8.70 3.63
C HIS A 54 4.23 9.04 2.15
N LEU A 55 3.21 9.67 1.58
CA LEU A 55 3.17 10.02 0.18
C LEU A 55 3.56 11.49 -0.02
N ALA A 56 4.14 11.80 -1.18
CA ALA A 56 4.45 13.18 -1.53
C ALA A 56 3.18 14.06 -1.51
N ALA A 57 3.31 15.31 -1.10
CA ALA A 57 2.18 16.23 -0.99
C ALA A 57 1.50 16.48 -2.35
N THR A 58 2.27 16.42 -3.42
CA THR A 58 1.78 16.53 -4.79
C THR A 58 1.98 15.21 -5.51
N ASN A 59 0.89 14.51 -5.79
CA ASN A 59 0.88 13.25 -6.54
C ASN A 59 -0.16 13.33 -7.65
N SER A 60 0.28 13.42 -8.90
CA SER A 60 -0.60 13.37 -10.08
C SER A 60 -0.69 11.96 -10.68
N GLY A 61 0.14 11.04 -10.22
CA GLY A 61 0.34 9.70 -10.74
C GLY A 61 1.70 9.57 -11.43
N LEU A 62 2.43 8.48 -11.11
CA LEU A 62 3.72 8.16 -11.75
C LEU A 62 3.55 7.26 -12.98
N TRP A 63 2.42 6.53 -13.06
CA TRP A 63 2.16 5.61 -14.17
C TRP A 63 1.92 6.40 -15.46
N PRO A 64 2.53 5.98 -16.60
CA PRO A 64 2.32 6.66 -17.88
C PRO A 64 0.87 6.59 -18.33
N ALA A 65 0.45 7.55 -19.14
CA ALA A 65 -0.89 7.58 -19.72
C ALA A 65 -1.15 6.28 -20.50
N THR A 66 -2.21 5.56 -20.13
CA THR A 66 -2.57 4.28 -20.71
C THR A 66 -4.01 4.33 -21.20
N PRO A 67 -4.28 4.05 -22.51
CA PRO A 67 -5.63 4.11 -23.05
C PRO A 67 -6.63 3.24 -22.26
N GLY A 68 -7.76 3.82 -21.88
CA GLY A 68 -8.81 3.11 -21.13
C GLY A 68 -8.49 2.78 -19.68
N VAL A 69 -7.40 3.31 -19.11
CA VAL A 69 -7.00 3.17 -17.71
C VAL A 69 -6.83 4.54 -17.08
N GLU A 70 -7.43 4.78 -15.91
CA GLU A 70 -7.22 5.98 -15.12
C GLU A 70 -5.83 5.91 -14.45
N THR A 71 -4.85 6.67 -14.97
CA THR A 71 -3.48 6.72 -14.44
C THR A 71 -3.20 8.04 -13.71
N THR A 72 -3.97 9.08 -14.01
CA THR A 72 -3.92 10.36 -13.28
C THR A 72 -4.74 10.24 -12.00
N ILE A 73 -4.15 10.60 -10.88
CA ILE A 73 -4.81 10.57 -9.58
C ILE A 73 -5.65 11.84 -9.40
N PRO A 74 -7.00 11.74 -9.35
CA PRO A 74 -7.86 12.89 -9.13
C PRO A 74 -7.56 13.58 -7.79
N ALA A 75 -7.62 14.91 -7.76
CA ALA A 75 -7.24 15.70 -6.58
C ALA A 75 -8.08 15.36 -5.33
N ASP A 76 -9.38 15.09 -5.53
CA ASP A 76 -10.31 14.69 -4.47
C ASP A 76 -10.13 13.25 -3.99
N ARG A 77 -9.34 12.44 -4.72
CA ARG A 77 -9.02 11.04 -4.38
C ARG A 77 -7.59 10.83 -3.92
N ARG A 78 -6.78 11.87 -3.85
CA ARG A 78 -5.42 11.80 -3.31
C ARG A 78 -5.44 11.36 -1.86
N ILE A 79 -4.51 10.50 -1.50
CA ILE A 79 -4.26 10.05 -0.13
C ILE A 79 -2.96 10.65 0.38
N ASP A 80 -2.83 10.85 1.68
CA ASP A 80 -1.63 11.43 2.30
C ASP A 80 -0.63 10.36 2.71
N GLY A 81 -1.13 9.17 2.98
CA GLY A 81 -0.29 8.04 3.32
C GLY A 81 -1.08 6.75 3.48
N VAL A 82 -0.34 5.69 3.76
CA VAL A 82 -0.88 4.35 3.99
C VAL A 82 -0.22 3.72 5.20
N ALA A 83 -1.03 3.21 6.13
CA ALA A 83 -0.55 2.32 7.16
C ALA A 83 -0.62 0.89 6.62
N GLU A 84 0.53 0.24 6.49
CA GLU A 84 0.62 -1.18 6.17
C GLU A 84 0.86 -1.97 7.46
N VAL A 85 0.06 -2.99 7.67
CA VAL A 85 0.23 -3.92 8.77
C VAL A 85 0.23 -5.35 8.26
N THR A 86 1.19 -6.15 8.72
CA THR A 86 1.16 -7.59 8.61
C THR A 86 1.03 -8.20 9.99
N PHE A 87 0.42 -9.37 10.06
CA PHE A 87 0.12 -10.05 11.31
C PHE A 87 0.84 -11.39 11.38
N GLN A 88 1.26 -11.77 12.57
CA GLN A 88 1.92 -13.06 12.86
C GLN A 88 1.03 -14.26 12.52
N SER A 89 -0.30 -14.08 12.57
CA SER A 89 -1.28 -15.10 12.15
C SER A 89 -2.57 -14.47 11.65
N ALA A 90 -3.40 -15.24 10.96
CA ALA A 90 -4.72 -14.82 10.51
C ALA A 90 -5.70 -14.51 11.68
N LEU A 91 -5.42 -14.99 12.88
CA LEU A 91 -6.23 -14.75 14.08
C LEU A 91 -5.71 -13.58 14.92
N SER A 92 -4.48 -13.11 14.68
CA SER A 92 -3.87 -12.01 15.45
C SER A 92 -4.73 -10.74 15.53
N PRO A 93 -5.50 -10.32 14.47
CA PRO A 93 -6.38 -9.16 14.59
C PRO A 93 -7.40 -9.25 15.73
N LEU A 94 -7.77 -10.46 16.15
CA LEU A 94 -8.72 -10.65 17.24
C LEU A 94 -8.13 -10.28 18.62
N PHE A 95 -6.83 -10.46 18.79
CA PHE A 95 -6.14 -10.15 20.06
C PHE A 95 -5.86 -8.65 20.20
N GLY A 96 -5.73 -7.91 19.09
CA GLY A 96 -5.45 -6.49 19.06
C GLY A 96 -6.65 -5.57 19.35
N ARG A 97 -7.87 -6.08 19.48
CA ARG A 97 -9.12 -5.28 19.53
C ARG A 97 -9.14 -4.17 20.58
N LYS A 98 -8.56 -4.41 21.77
CA LYS A 98 -8.51 -3.39 22.84
C LYS A 98 -7.64 -2.21 22.41
N GLN A 99 -6.47 -2.49 21.84
CA GLN A 99 -5.52 -1.48 21.37
C GLN A 99 -6.07 -0.74 20.14
N THR A 100 -6.66 -1.48 19.19
CA THR A 100 -7.33 -0.90 18.02
C THR A 100 -8.41 0.11 18.40
N ARG A 101 -9.18 -0.12 19.48
CA ARG A 101 -10.17 0.85 19.99
C ARG A 101 -9.53 2.15 20.50
N LEU A 102 -8.31 2.12 21.02
CA LEU A 102 -7.58 3.34 21.38
C LEU A 102 -7.17 4.11 20.12
N ALA A 103 -6.68 3.39 19.10
CA ALA A 103 -6.38 3.98 17.81
C ALA A 103 -7.60 4.67 17.18
N TYR A 104 -8.77 4.03 17.20
CA TYR A 104 -10.03 4.63 16.69
C TYR A 104 -10.36 5.95 17.38
N LYS A 105 -10.21 6.01 18.71
CA LYS A 105 -10.49 7.25 19.46
C LYS A 105 -9.52 8.37 19.09
N ASP A 106 -8.30 8.03 18.68
CA ASP A 106 -7.27 8.99 18.33
C ASP A 106 -7.32 9.43 16.85
N GLU A 107 -7.89 8.60 15.96
CA GLU A 107 -7.96 8.90 14.52
C GLU A 107 -8.61 10.24 14.19
N ILE A 108 -9.64 10.65 14.93
CA ILE A 108 -10.31 11.94 14.74
C ILE A 108 -9.38 13.14 14.88
N ASN A 109 -8.28 13.01 15.64
CA ASN A 109 -7.29 14.05 15.82
C ASN A 109 -6.41 14.23 14.58
N VAL A 110 -6.31 13.21 13.75
CA VAL A 110 -5.36 13.14 12.62
C VAL A 110 -6.06 13.12 11.28
N PHE A 111 -7.09 12.26 11.14
CA PHE A 111 -7.65 11.91 9.84
C PHE A 111 -9.06 12.45 9.67
N ARG A 112 -9.36 12.85 8.44
CA ARG A 112 -10.74 13.12 7.97
C ARG A 112 -11.36 11.93 7.26
N ARG A 113 -10.50 11.00 6.76
CA ARG A 113 -10.94 9.77 6.08
C ARG A 113 -9.91 8.66 6.23
N THR A 114 -10.40 7.44 6.47
CA THR A 114 -9.60 6.22 6.49
C THR A 114 -10.33 5.11 5.74
N LEU A 115 -9.61 4.35 4.90
CA LEU A 115 -10.16 3.25 4.11
C LEU A 115 -9.29 2.01 4.31
N LEU A 116 -9.81 1.00 5.01
CA LEU A 116 -9.09 -0.25 5.21
C LEU A 116 -9.38 -1.24 4.08
N TYR A 117 -8.31 -1.74 3.47
CA TYR A 117 -8.32 -2.89 2.57
C TYR A 117 -7.58 -4.05 3.22
N ALA A 118 -8.23 -5.20 3.32
CA ALA A 118 -7.63 -6.42 3.85
C ALA A 118 -7.41 -7.44 2.73
N GLY A 119 -6.29 -8.14 2.78
CA GLY A 119 -6.03 -9.29 1.91
C GLY A 119 -6.64 -10.57 2.50
N PRO A 120 -7.07 -11.54 1.67
CA PRO A 120 -7.32 -12.89 2.15
C PRO A 120 -6.06 -13.47 2.79
N PRO A 121 -6.18 -14.43 3.73
CA PRO A 121 -5.03 -15.09 4.29
C PRO A 121 -4.06 -15.63 3.23
N ASN A 122 -2.76 -15.41 3.42
CA ASN A 122 -1.68 -15.82 2.52
C ASN A 122 -1.75 -15.22 1.09
N SER A 123 -2.44 -14.09 0.89
CA SER A 123 -2.52 -13.41 -0.41
C SER A 123 -1.45 -12.35 -0.61
N THR A 124 -0.85 -11.84 0.47
CA THR A 124 0.25 -10.88 0.43
C THR A 124 1.56 -11.61 0.21
N ARG A 125 2.38 -11.09 -0.70
CA ARG A 125 3.67 -11.69 -1.09
C ARG A 125 4.77 -10.63 -1.06
N TRP A 126 5.87 -10.99 -0.43
CA TRP A 126 7.12 -10.22 -0.46
C TRP A 126 8.12 -11.01 -1.30
N TYR A 127 8.54 -10.44 -2.42
CA TYR A 127 9.40 -11.08 -3.39
C TYR A 127 10.86 -10.83 -3.09
N ASP A 128 11.67 -11.85 -3.28
CA ASP A 128 13.14 -11.77 -3.19
C ASP A 128 13.68 -11.31 -4.55
N VAL A 129 13.68 -9.98 -4.76
CA VAL A 129 14.11 -9.34 -6.02
C VAL A 129 15.46 -8.63 -5.89
N ALA A 130 15.92 -8.36 -4.65
CA ALA A 130 17.17 -7.68 -4.36
C ALA A 130 18.08 -8.58 -3.53
N GLY A 131 19.38 -8.48 -3.75
CA GLY A 131 20.38 -9.06 -2.87
C GLY A 131 20.42 -8.34 -1.52
N PRO A 132 20.96 -8.96 -0.46
CA PRO A 132 20.99 -8.39 0.89
C PRO A 132 21.78 -7.08 1.03
N SER A 133 22.56 -6.72 0.04
CA SER A 133 23.36 -5.49 0.02
C SER A 133 22.71 -4.33 -0.76
N GLU A 134 21.60 -4.56 -1.44
CA GLU A 134 20.95 -3.52 -2.23
C GLU A 134 20.06 -2.64 -1.34
N LYS A 135 20.31 -1.34 -1.38
CA LYS A 135 19.55 -0.34 -0.62
C LYS A 135 18.41 0.18 -1.47
N THR A 136 17.24 0.28 -0.85
CA THR A 136 16.08 0.97 -1.43
C THR A 136 16.09 2.43 -0.99
N GLY A 137 16.48 3.34 -1.89
CA GLY A 137 16.54 4.79 -1.66
C GLY A 137 15.28 5.54 -2.06
N ALA A 138 14.47 4.98 -2.97
CA ALA A 138 13.17 5.54 -3.37
C ALA A 138 12.13 4.43 -3.51
N ARG A 139 10.84 4.80 -3.39
CA ARG A 139 9.72 3.87 -3.52
C ARG A 139 8.58 4.46 -4.32
N ALA A 140 7.78 3.57 -4.90
CA ALA A 140 6.46 3.88 -5.41
C ALA A 140 5.42 2.94 -4.79
N LEU A 141 4.25 3.47 -4.46
CA LEU A 141 3.09 2.70 -4.02
C LEU A 141 2.06 2.71 -5.14
N VAL A 142 1.67 1.55 -5.63
CA VAL A 142 0.76 1.39 -6.76
C VAL A 142 -0.53 0.73 -6.29
N TYR A 143 -1.68 1.37 -6.55
CA TYR A 143 -2.99 0.78 -6.36
C TYR A 143 -3.63 0.46 -7.70
N LEU A 144 -4.22 -0.73 -7.79
CA LEU A 144 -4.91 -1.22 -8.99
C LEU A 144 -6.41 -1.35 -8.73
N ARG A 145 -7.21 -0.80 -9.64
CA ARG A 145 -8.65 -1.08 -9.72
C ARG A 145 -8.89 -2.09 -10.83
N LYS A 146 -9.39 -3.25 -10.44
CA LYS A 146 -9.73 -4.32 -11.39
C LYS A 146 -10.83 -3.84 -12.36
N ARG A 147 -10.69 -4.15 -13.64
CA ARG A 147 -11.71 -3.88 -14.65
C ARG A 147 -12.98 -4.69 -14.37
N GLU A 148 -14.13 -4.08 -14.59
CA GLU A 148 -15.42 -4.77 -14.52
C GLU A 148 -15.44 -5.96 -15.47
N GLY A 149 -16.10 -7.05 -15.06
CA GLY A 149 -16.12 -8.31 -15.82
C GLY A 149 -14.88 -9.20 -15.64
N VAL A 150 -13.74 -8.67 -15.19
CA VAL A 150 -12.55 -9.49 -14.91
C VAL A 150 -12.71 -10.24 -13.59
N GLY A 151 -12.60 -11.57 -13.64
CA GLY A 151 -12.65 -12.42 -12.45
C GLY A 151 -11.45 -12.20 -11.52
N THR A 152 -11.65 -12.26 -10.19
CA THR A 152 -10.58 -12.05 -9.20
C THR A 152 -9.40 -13.01 -9.40
N GLY A 153 -9.65 -14.24 -9.81
CA GLY A 153 -8.59 -15.22 -10.10
C GLY A 153 -7.72 -14.83 -11.30
N ALA A 154 -8.34 -14.33 -12.39
CA ALA A 154 -7.63 -13.85 -13.57
C ALA A 154 -6.79 -12.60 -13.24
N PHE A 155 -7.37 -11.63 -12.50
CA PHE A 155 -6.68 -10.44 -12.05
C PHE A 155 -5.47 -10.76 -11.16
N ARG A 156 -5.61 -11.74 -10.24
CA ARG A 156 -4.50 -12.20 -9.39
C ARG A 156 -3.39 -12.85 -10.20
N ARG A 157 -3.74 -13.68 -11.19
CA ARG A 157 -2.74 -14.29 -12.10
C ARG A 157 -2.01 -13.21 -12.88
N TYR A 158 -2.71 -12.26 -13.46
CA TYR A 158 -2.08 -11.14 -14.16
C TYR A 158 -1.04 -10.41 -13.30
N ILE A 159 -1.38 -10.08 -12.05
CA ILE A 159 -0.42 -9.43 -11.13
C ILE A 159 0.80 -10.32 -10.90
N ASN A 160 0.60 -11.60 -10.58
CA ASN A 160 1.68 -12.47 -10.14
C ASN A 160 2.52 -13.04 -11.29
N ASP A 161 1.91 -13.28 -12.45
CA ASP A 161 2.52 -14.03 -13.53
C ASP A 161 3.01 -13.11 -14.67
N GLU A 162 2.50 -11.85 -14.73
CA GLU A 162 2.89 -10.87 -15.74
C GLU A 162 3.55 -9.63 -15.12
N LEU A 163 2.84 -8.88 -14.23
CA LEU A 163 3.39 -7.64 -13.67
C LEU A 163 4.63 -7.89 -12.79
N VAL A 164 4.58 -8.87 -11.88
CA VAL A 164 5.69 -9.17 -10.97
C VAL A 164 6.96 -9.55 -11.73
N PRO A 165 6.94 -10.49 -12.71
CA PRO A 165 8.13 -10.79 -13.49
C PRO A 165 8.66 -9.60 -14.31
N ALA A 166 7.78 -8.77 -14.87
CA ALA A 166 8.19 -7.57 -15.59
C ALA A 166 8.91 -6.58 -14.69
N PHE A 167 8.35 -6.30 -13.50
CA PHE A 167 8.98 -5.37 -12.55
C PHE A 167 10.33 -5.89 -12.04
N ALA A 168 10.43 -7.19 -11.78
CA ALA A 168 11.70 -7.78 -11.38
C ALA A 168 12.77 -7.69 -12.49
N ARG A 169 12.39 -7.91 -13.76
CA ARG A 169 13.31 -7.72 -14.90
C ARG A 169 13.74 -6.25 -15.05
N ALA A 170 12.84 -5.32 -14.76
CA ALA A 170 13.14 -3.88 -14.79
C ALA A 170 13.98 -3.40 -13.59
N GLY A 171 14.41 -4.30 -12.70
CA GLY A 171 15.43 -4.03 -11.68
C GLY A 171 14.91 -3.32 -10.43
N VAL A 172 13.65 -3.57 -10.02
CA VAL A 172 13.19 -3.07 -8.71
C VAL A 172 13.96 -3.75 -7.57
N SER A 173 14.28 -2.97 -6.53
CA SER A 173 15.02 -3.43 -5.35
C SER A 173 14.13 -3.88 -4.19
N GLU A 174 12.83 -3.57 -4.23
CA GLU A 174 11.78 -4.08 -3.33
C GLU A 174 10.54 -4.36 -4.16
N LEU A 175 9.89 -5.50 -3.92
CA LEU A 175 8.63 -5.84 -4.57
C LEU A 175 7.71 -6.55 -3.59
N ARG A 176 6.60 -5.91 -3.26
CA ARG A 176 5.54 -6.48 -2.42
C ARG A 176 4.22 -6.37 -3.16
N THR A 177 3.37 -7.39 -3.06
CA THR A 177 2.02 -7.37 -3.61
C THR A 177 0.99 -7.76 -2.57
N GLN A 178 -0.16 -7.11 -2.61
CA GLN A 178 -1.32 -7.46 -1.82
C GLN A 178 -2.57 -7.43 -2.70
N VAL A 179 -3.28 -8.55 -2.81
CA VAL A 179 -4.59 -8.62 -3.48
C VAL A 179 -5.66 -8.56 -2.40
N PHE A 180 -6.61 -7.65 -2.55
CA PHE A 180 -7.62 -7.37 -1.53
C PHE A 180 -8.85 -8.28 -1.64
N MET A 181 -9.49 -8.51 -0.48
CA MET A 181 -10.88 -8.94 -0.41
C MET A 181 -11.80 -7.82 -0.92
N PRO A 182 -13.06 -8.11 -1.29
CA PRO A 182 -14.05 -7.07 -1.53
C PRO A 182 -14.09 -6.11 -0.33
N TRP A 183 -14.02 -4.82 -0.63
CA TRP A 183 -14.01 -3.79 0.42
C TRP A 183 -15.30 -3.84 1.25
N ASN A 184 -15.16 -3.70 2.57
CA ASN A 184 -16.25 -3.73 3.52
C ASN A 184 -16.02 -2.64 4.58
N GLU A 185 -16.89 -1.65 4.62
CA GLU A 185 -16.86 -0.52 5.55
C GLU A 185 -16.79 -0.96 7.02
N LYS A 186 -17.50 -2.02 7.38
CA LYS A 186 -17.56 -2.54 8.76
C LYS A 186 -16.25 -3.08 9.31
N LEU A 187 -15.23 -3.26 8.48
CA LEU A 187 -13.91 -3.71 8.94
C LEU A 187 -13.13 -2.61 9.66
N TRP A 188 -13.46 -1.34 9.38
CA TRP A 188 -12.81 -0.18 10.00
C TRP A 188 -13.82 0.96 10.11
N ASP A 189 -14.56 0.97 11.22
CA ASP A 189 -15.65 1.92 11.48
C ASP A 189 -15.26 2.81 12.66
N THR A 190 -14.44 3.82 12.37
CA THR A 190 -13.99 4.80 13.35
C THR A 190 -15.01 5.93 13.48
N PRO A 191 -15.57 6.19 14.66
CA PRO A 191 -16.51 7.30 14.85
C PRO A 191 -15.94 8.64 14.42
N SER A 192 -16.73 9.43 13.70
CA SER A 192 -16.39 10.79 13.25
C SER A 192 -15.25 10.91 12.22
N VAL A 193 -14.81 9.80 11.64
CA VAL A 193 -13.93 9.73 10.47
C VAL A 193 -14.71 9.18 9.28
N ALA A 194 -14.55 9.75 8.08
CA ALA A 194 -15.26 9.27 6.90
C ALA A 194 -14.67 7.94 6.39
N HIS A 195 -15.53 7.01 6.00
CA HIS A 195 -15.17 5.71 5.46
C HIS A 195 -15.83 5.41 4.11
N ASP A 196 -16.59 6.36 3.56
CA ASP A 196 -17.29 6.18 2.29
C ASP A 196 -16.29 5.88 1.15
N ASN A 197 -16.57 4.82 0.41
CA ASN A 197 -15.72 4.34 -0.68
C ASN A 197 -16.64 3.83 -1.81
N PRO A 198 -17.02 4.70 -2.75
CA PRO A 198 -17.85 4.34 -3.87
C PRO A 198 -17.29 3.17 -4.68
N THR A 199 -18.17 2.33 -5.21
CA THR A 199 -17.78 1.07 -5.88
C THR A 199 -16.83 1.30 -7.05
N ASP A 200 -17.01 2.38 -7.80
CA ASP A 200 -16.18 2.80 -8.92
C ASP A 200 -14.81 3.35 -8.50
N GLN A 201 -14.57 3.54 -7.20
CA GLN A 201 -13.30 4.03 -6.64
C GLN A 201 -12.52 2.95 -5.88
N ARG A 202 -13.10 1.77 -5.66
CA ARG A 202 -12.50 0.70 -4.85
C ARG A 202 -11.29 0.08 -5.54
N PHE A 203 -10.20 -0.02 -4.80
CA PHE A 203 -9.03 -0.76 -5.23
C PHE A 203 -9.15 -2.25 -4.94
N HIS A 204 -8.40 -3.06 -5.68
CA HIS A 204 -8.44 -4.52 -5.62
C HIS A 204 -7.05 -5.13 -5.34
N ALA A 205 -6.00 -4.33 -5.52
CA ALA A 205 -4.64 -4.71 -5.17
C ALA A 205 -3.77 -3.49 -4.90
N SER A 206 -2.68 -3.69 -4.17
CA SER A 206 -1.57 -2.76 -4.05
C SER A 206 -0.24 -3.45 -4.32
N LEU A 207 0.74 -2.66 -4.79
CA LEU A 207 2.12 -3.08 -4.93
C LEU A 207 3.03 -2.00 -4.35
N ILE A 208 4.12 -2.40 -3.71
CA ILE A 208 5.22 -1.53 -3.33
C ILE A 208 6.41 -1.90 -4.18
N LEU A 209 6.97 -0.89 -4.84
CA LEU A 209 8.15 -0.99 -5.69
C LEU A 209 9.26 -0.17 -5.07
N GLY A 210 10.42 -0.78 -4.84
CA GLY A 210 11.62 -0.10 -4.39
C GLY A 210 12.60 0.12 -5.54
N PHE A 211 13.40 1.17 -5.42
CA PHE A 211 14.39 1.60 -6.39
C PHE A 211 15.63 2.09 -5.65
N GLU A 212 16.79 2.03 -6.30
CA GLU A 212 18.03 2.54 -5.75
C GLU A 212 17.89 4.01 -5.34
N ASP A 213 17.30 4.82 -6.22
CA ASP A 213 17.03 6.25 -5.99
C ASP A 213 15.84 6.78 -6.80
N GLY A 214 15.59 8.09 -6.72
CA GLY A 214 14.53 8.75 -7.45
C GLY A 214 14.73 8.78 -8.97
N ALA A 215 15.97 8.77 -9.46
CA ALA A 215 16.29 8.73 -10.89
C ALA A 215 15.96 7.34 -11.48
N ALA A 216 16.34 6.27 -10.78
CA ALA A 216 16.00 4.90 -11.16
C ALA A 216 14.47 4.69 -11.18
N ARG A 217 13.74 5.25 -10.19
CA ARG A 217 12.28 5.22 -10.19
C ARG A 217 11.69 5.97 -11.39
N ALA A 218 12.18 7.16 -11.69
CA ALA A 218 11.70 7.94 -12.85
C ALA A 218 11.97 7.22 -14.17
N ALA A 219 13.17 6.63 -14.33
CA ALA A 219 13.53 5.84 -15.49
C ALA A 219 12.65 4.58 -15.65
N PHE A 220 12.31 3.91 -14.56
CA PHE A 220 11.39 2.77 -14.56
C PHE A 220 10.03 3.14 -15.15
N PHE A 221 9.37 4.19 -14.65
CA PHE A 221 8.04 4.60 -15.14
C PHE A 221 8.07 5.19 -16.56
N ALA A 222 9.20 5.69 -17.04
CA ALA A 222 9.39 6.14 -18.41
C ALA A 222 9.88 5.05 -19.37
N GLY A 223 10.22 3.86 -18.86
CA GLY A 223 10.84 2.79 -19.61
C GLY A 223 9.90 1.99 -20.50
N GLU A 224 10.49 1.32 -21.47
CA GLU A 224 9.76 0.49 -22.44
C GLU A 224 9.03 -0.69 -21.79
N GLU A 225 9.57 -1.27 -20.70
CA GLU A 225 8.93 -2.35 -19.96
C GLU A 225 7.54 -1.94 -19.45
N ILE A 226 7.42 -0.73 -18.87
CA ILE A 226 6.13 -0.22 -18.36
C ILE A 226 5.21 0.17 -19.53
N THR A 227 5.75 0.73 -20.58
CA THR A 227 4.97 1.08 -21.77
C THR A 227 4.40 -0.16 -22.46
N SER A 228 5.18 -1.23 -22.56
CA SER A 228 4.75 -2.49 -23.18
C SER A 228 3.66 -3.22 -22.37
N LEU A 229 3.61 -3.03 -21.06
CA LEU A 229 2.56 -3.56 -20.20
C LEU A 229 1.22 -2.83 -20.35
N SER A 230 1.22 -1.63 -20.92
CA SER A 230 0.04 -0.76 -20.95
C SER A 230 -1.15 -1.36 -21.71
N ASP A 231 -0.89 -2.00 -22.83
CA ASP A 231 -1.95 -2.59 -23.66
C ASP A 231 -2.63 -3.76 -22.92
N GLU A 232 -1.83 -4.65 -22.33
CA GLU A 232 -2.34 -5.78 -21.57
C GLU A 232 -3.02 -5.33 -20.27
N LEU A 233 -2.42 -4.34 -19.57
CA LEU A 233 -2.97 -3.75 -18.35
C LEU A 233 -4.39 -3.25 -18.56
N SER A 234 -4.70 -2.64 -19.72
CA SER A 234 -6.03 -2.15 -20.07
C SER A 234 -7.10 -3.25 -20.07
N GLY A 235 -6.71 -4.50 -20.32
CA GLY A 235 -7.59 -5.66 -20.24
C GLY A 235 -7.95 -6.07 -18.80
N PHE A 236 -7.12 -5.76 -17.82
CA PHE A 236 -7.26 -6.22 -16.44
C PHE A 236 -7.59 -5.11 -15.45
N ALA A 237 -7.13 -3.88 -15.67
CA ALA A 237 -7.32 -2.76 -14.78
C ALA A 237 -8.08 -1.60 -15.43
N SER A 238 -8.94 -0.93 -14.66
CA SER A 238 -9.61 0.32 -15.03
C SER A 238 -8.93 1.55 -14.42
N ALA A 239 -8.09 1.36 -13.39
CA ALA A 239 -7.25 2.41 -12.82
C ALA A 239 -5.93 1.84 -12.29
N VAL A 240 -4.87 2.64 -12.42
CA VAL A 240 -3.56 2.44 -11.82
C VAL A 240 -3.13 3.75 -11.19
N HIS A 241 -3.19 3.85 -9.88
CA HIS A 241 -2.74 5.01 -9.13
C HIS A 241 -1.36 4.72 -8.55
N ALA A 242 -0.32 5.21 -9.19
CA ALA A 242 1.06 5.08 -8.73
C ALA A 242 1.51 6.37 -8.03
N TYR A 243 1.78 6.25 -6.74
CA TYR A 243 2.15 7.37 -5.86
C TYR A 243 3.65 7.42 -5.64
N ASP A 244 4.18 8.63 -5.59
CA ASP A 244 5.52 8.92 -5.06
C ASP A 244 5.52 8.78 -3.54
N VAL A 245 6.42 7.97 -3.02
CA VAL A 245 6.62 7.76 -1.58
C VAL A 245 7.72 8.69 -1.09
N SER A 246 7.35 9.62 -0.20
CA SER A 246 8.29 10.56 0.41
C SER A 246 9.05 9.98 1.60
N ALA A 247 8.45 9.02 2.33
CA ALA A 247 9.09 8.27 3.40
C ALA A 247 8.39 6.92 3.61
N ALA A 248 9.16 5.91 4.01
CA ALA A 248 8.65 4.63 4.50
C ALA A 248 9.28 4.39 5.88
N LEU A 249 8.45 4.37 6.91
CA LEU A 249 8.85 4.31 8.31
C LEU A 249 8.35 3.01 8.93
N THR A 250 9.26 2.14 9.33
CA THR A 250 8.93 0.88 10.02
C THR A 250 8.96 1.10 11.51
N TYR A 251 7.88 0.75 12.19
CA TYR A 251 7.69 0.90 13.64
C TYR A 251 7.72 -0.44 14.38
N VAL A 252 7.22 -1.48 13.74
CA VAL A 252 7.26 -2.86 14.24
C VAL A 252 7.89 -3.72 13.14
N GLU A 253 8.86 -4.53 13.51
CA GLU A 253 9.54 -5.48 12.62
C GLU A 253 9.73 -6.79 13.37
N ASP A 254 9.37 -7.91 12.75
CA ASP A 254 9.41 -9.26 13.34
C ASP A 254 8.69 -9.34 14.72
N GLY A 255 7.62 -8.56 14.86
CA GLY A 255 6.84 -8.49 16.10
C GLY A 255 7.45 -7.63 17.21
N VAL A 256 8.56 -6.94 16.94
CA VAL A 256 9.27 -6.09 17.89
C VAL A 256 9.09 -4.61 17.53
N ILE A 257 8.72 -3.79 18.52
CA ILE A 257 8.68 -2.33 18.37
C ILE A 257 10.11 -1.82 18.29
N LEU A 258 10.44 -1.07 17.22
CA LEU A 258 11.79 -0.57 16.99
C LEU A 258 12.17 0.50 18.03
N PRO A 259 13.42 0.51 18.56
CA PRO A 259 13.83 1.38 19.66
C PRO A 259 13.63 2.87 19.44
N GLN A 260 13.86 3.37 18.22
CA GLN A 260 13.70 4.79 17.88
C GLN A 260 12.26 5.31 18.01
N TYR A 261 11.29 4.43 18.23
CA TYR A 261 9.87 4.78 18.36
C TYR A 261 9.27 4.37 19.73
N GLN A 262 10.11 3.92 20.68
CA GLN A 262 9.67 3.50 22.01
C GLN A 262 9.56 4.65 23.03
N GLU A 263 10.08 5.85 22.73
CA GLU A 263 10.04 7.03 23.59
C GLU A 263 8.67 7.72 23.63
#